data_f45b3befeeb06377052215558e44425c
#
_entry.id   f45b3befeeb06377052215558e44425c
#
_cell.length_a   1.000
_cell.length_b   1.000
_cell.length_c   1.000
_cell.angle_alpha   90.00
_cell.angle_beta   90.00
_cell.angle_gamma   90.00
#
_symmetry.space_group_name_H-M   'P 1'
#
loop_
_entity.id
_entity.type
_entity.pdbx_description
1 polymer ?
#
loop_
_entity_poly.entity_id
_entity_poly.type
_entity_poly.pdbx_seq_one_letter_code
_entity_poly.pdbx_strand_id
1 'polypeptide(L)'
;MNMQETPGRTQPERTAAMRARLIEATLATLLDAGYSGTTLVSIAKTAGVTRGALNHHFESKDDLVVAAVSSLLTNTSSEIRSYAKSVQDGTLSLPGFLDRLWELFSGPFFMVTLEHLTASRHNPLLKTRLVLLTRDFHRALDETWSSFFTTKELQHPGLETVLNATLCLLRGMGVQTVLRDDPAYYKRLLAFWKDVLITHTGITHKAKERQR
;
A
#
# COMPACT_ATOMS: atom_id res chain seq x y z
N MET A 1 8.74 -30.88 37.72
CA MET A 1 8.74 -30.41 36.32
C MET A 1 7.46 -29.62 36.12
N ASN A 2 7.52 -28.30 36.39
CA ASN A 2 6.34 -27.42 36.30
C ASN A 2 6.06 -27.11 34.83
N MET A 3 5.01 -27.68 34.27
CA MET A 3 4.43 -27.20 33.00
C MET A 3 3.78 -25.83 33.29
N GLN A 4 4.42 -24.75 32.86
CA GLN A 4 3.80 -23.44 32.81
C GLN A 4 2.68 -23.50 31.78
N GLU A 5 1.42 -23.51 32.21
CA GLU A 5 0.26 -23.30 31.35
C GLU A 5 0.36 -21.90 30.73
N THR A 6 0.49 -21.84 29.43
CA THR A 6 0.40 -20.57 28.67
C THR A 6 -1.00 -19.98 28.89
N PRO A 7 -1.14 -18.76 29.44
CA PRO A 7 -2.46 -18.19 29.73
C PRO A 7 -3.28 -18.10 28.44
N GLY A 8 -4.48 -18.67 28.45
CA GLY A 8 -5.39 -18.62 27.31
C GLY A 8 -5.75 -17.18 26.94
N ARG A 9 -5.81 -16.88 25.62
CA ARG A 9 -6.17 -15.54 25.12
C ARG A 9 -7.47 -15.03 25.74
N THR A 10 -7.49 -13.76 26.14
CA THR A 10 -8.68 -13.08 26.66
C THR A 10 -9.75 -12.92 25.56
N GLN A 11 -11.00 -12.64 25.92
CA GLN A 11 -12.07 -12.41 24.96
C GLN A 11 -11.76 -11.26 23.98
N PRO A 12 -11.26 -10.08 24.41
CA PRO A 12 -10.83 -9.01 23.49
C PRO A 12 -9.75 -9.46 22.51
N GLU A 13 -8.76 -10.23 22.97
CA GLU A 13 -7.69 -10.75 22.09
C GLU A 13 -8.20 -11.74 21.06
N ARG A 14 -9.17 -12.59 21.42
CA ARG A 14 -9.83 -13.51 20.48
C ARG A 14 -10.62 -12.74 19.42
N THR A 15 -11.33 -11.69 19.82
CA THR A 15 -12.09 -10.83 18.91
C THR A 15 -11.15 -10.09 17.94
N ALA A 16 -10.05 -9.52 18.43
CA ALA A 16 -9.05 -8.85 17.60
C ALA A 16 -8.39 -9.82 16.60
N ALA A 17 -8.00 -11.01 17.05
CA ALA A 17 -7.42 -12.04 16.20
C ALA A 17 -8.39 -12.51 15.11
N MET A 18 -9.68 -12.67 15.44
CA MET A 18 -10.70 -13.03 14.45
C MET A 18 -10.91 -11.93 13.41
N ARG A 19 -10.98 -10.66 13.85
CA ARG A 19 -11.07 -9.52 12.90
C ARG A 19 -9.87 -9.45 11.96
N ALA A 20 -8.65 -9.61 12.47
CA ALA A 20 -7.44 -9.66 11.65
C ALA A 20 -7.50 -10.79 10.61
N ARG A 21 -7.88 -12.00 11.02
CA ARG A 21 -8.05 -13.15 10.13
C ARG A 21 -9.07 -12.92 9.03
N LEU A 22 -10.18 -12.25 9.34
CA LEU A 22 -11.22 -11.90 8.36
C LEU A 22 -10.72 -10.83 7.38
N ILE A 23 -9.95 -9.86 7.84
CA ILE A 23 -9.31 -8.82 7.02
C ILE A 23 -8.32 -9.46 6.04
N GLU A 24 -7.44 -10.34 6.50
CA GLU A 24 -6.48 -11.06 5.64
C GLU A 24 -7.19 -11.93 4.60
N ALA A 25 -8.22 -12.66 5.00
CA ALA A 25 -9.03 -13.47 4.09
C ALA A 25 -9.75 -12.60 3.04
N THR A 26 -10.18 -11.38 3.42
CA THR A 26 -10.79 -10.43 2.48
C THR A 26 -9.77 -9.95 1.46
N LEU A 27 -8.55 -9.59 1.86
CA LEU A 27 -7.48 -9.21 0.93
C LEU A 27 -7.14 -10.35 -0.04
N ALA A 28 -6.99 -11.58 0.46
CA ALA A 28 -6.73 -12.74 -0.37
C ALA A 28 -7.87 -12.99 -1.39
N THR A 29 -9.12 -12.86 -0.96
CA THR A 29 -10.29 -13.05 -1.84
C THR A 29 -10.40 -11.93 -2.89
N LEU A 30 -10.07 -10.68 -2.52
CA LEU A 30 -10.04 -9.55 -3.46
C LEU A 30 -8.96 -9.74 -4.54
N LEU A 31 -7.79 -10.27 -4.17
CA LEU A 31 -6.72 -10.56 -5.12
C LEU A 31 -7.07 -11.69 -6.09
N ASP A 32 -7.75 -12.73 -5.61
CA ASP A 32 -8.09 -13.92 -6.38
C ASP A 32 -9.30 -13.70 -7.30
N ALA A 33 -10.37 -13.08 -6.78
CA ALA A 33 -11.67 -12.99 -7.45
C ALA A 33 -12.12 -11.56 -7.79
N GLY A 34 -11.33 -10.56 -7.45
CA GLY A 34 -11.69 -9.15 -7.58
C GLY A 34 -12.83 -8.72 -6.67
N TYR A 35 -13.22 -7.44 -6.74
CA TYR A 35 -14.32 -6.91 -5.92
C TYR A 35 -15.65 -7.60 -6.23
N SER A 36 -15.96 -7.83 -7.51
CA SER A 36 -17.24 -8.43 -7.94
C SER A 36 -17.39 -9.88 -7.51
N GLY A 37 -16.31 -10.67 -7.57
CA GLY A 37 -16.30 -12.08 -7.15
C GLY A 37 -16.19 -12.28 -5.64
N THR A 38 -15.82 -11.24 -4.89
CA THR A 38 -15.73 -11.30 -3.43
C THR A 38 -17.11 -11.27 -2.80
N THR A 39 -17.42 -12.26 -1.96
CA THR A 39 -18.66 -12.40 -1.21
C THR A 39 -18.41 -12.74 0.25
N LEU A 40 -19.38 -12.49 1.15
CA LEU A 40 -19.26 -12.91 2.56
C LEU A 40 -19.07 -14.44 2.70
N VAL A 41 -19.59 -15.23 1.76
CA VAL A 41 -19.43 -16.69 1.74
C VAL A 41 -18.00 -17.06 1.36
N SER A 42 -17.44 -16.46 0.29
CA SER A 42 -16.06 -16.72 -0.13
C SER A 42 -15.05 -16.28 0.94
N ILE A 43 -15.25 -15.10 1.55
CA ILE A 43 -14.39 -14.62 2.65
C ILE A 43 -14.45 -15.57 3.86
N ALA A 44 -15.65 -16.00 4.29
CA ALA A 44 -15.80 -16.94 5.41
C ALA A 44 -15.09 -18.28 5.14
N LYS A 45 -15.22 -18.79 3.89
CA LYS A 45 -14.52 -19.99 3.42
C LYS A 45 -13.00 -19.81 3.48
N THR A 46 -12.47 -18.73 2.93
CA THR A 46 -11.03 -18.41 2.94
C THR A 46 -10.51 -18.22 4.36
N ALA A 47 -11.30 -17.58 5.23
CA ALA A 47 -10.97 -17.44 6.65
C ALA A 47 -11.12 -18.74 7.46
N GLY A 48 -11.71 -19.81 6.92
CA GLY A 48 -11.99 -21.06 7.63
C GLY A 48 -12.94 -20.87 8.82
N VAL A 49 -13.97 -20.03 8.65
CA VAL A 49 -14.99 -19.75 9.66
C VAL A 49 -16.41 -19.88 9.08
N THR A 50 -17.41 -19.98 9.95
CA THR A 50 -18.82 -19.95 9.49
C THR A 50 -19.24 -18.52 9.14
N ARG A 51 -20.21 -18.36 8.22
CA ARG A 51 -20.82 -17.07 7.91
C ARG A 51 -21.41 -16.40 9.16
N GLY A 52 -22.00 -17.18 10.08
CA GLY A 52 -22.52 -16.66 11.35
C GLY A 52 -21.42 -16.02 12.20
N ALA A 53 -20.26 -16.69 12.33
CA ALA A 53 -19.11 -16.13 13.05
C ALA A 53 -18.59 -14.83 12.38
N LEU A 54 -18.54 -14.77 11.05
CA LEU A 54 -18.16 -13.55 10.32
C LEU A 54 -19.13 -12.40 10.62
N ASN A 55 -20.46 -12.66 10.58
CA ASN A 55 -21.47 -11.63 10.78
C ASN A 55 -21.45 -11.02 12.20
N HIS A 56 -20.88 -11.70 13.20
CA HIS A 56 -20.64 -11.11 14.53
C HIS A 56 -19.57 -10.02 14.53
N HIS A 57 -18.71 -9.95 13.49
CA HIS A 57 -17.60 -9.00 13.41
C HIS A 57 -17.78 -7.93 12.36
N PHE A 58 -18.53 -8.20 11.28
CA PHE A 58 -18.75 -7.29 10.17
C PHE A 58 -20.19 -7.45 9.63
N GLU A 59 -20.86 -6.32 9.43
CA GLU A 59 -22.27 -6.29 9.00
C GLU A 59 -22.44 -6.50 7.50
N SER A 60 -21.46 -6.06 6.71
CA SER A 60 -21.54 -6.09 5.25
C SER A 60 -20.20 -6.44 4.59
N LYS A 61 -20.28 -6.78 3.29
CA LYS A 61 -19.12 -6.91 2.43
C LYS A 61 -18.30 -5.62 2.40
N ASP A 62 -18.97 -4.46 2.29
CA ASP A 62 -18.31 -3.17 2.20
C ASP A 62 -17.54 -2.83 3.49
N ASP A 63 -18.04 -3.24 4.67
CA ASP A 63 -17.32 -3.08 5.94
C ASP A 63 -16.02 -3.88 5.97
N LEU A 64 -16.05 -5.11 5.47
CA LEU A 64 -14.86 -5.94 5.32
C LEU A 64 -13.89 -5.35 4.33
N VAL A 65 -14.37 -4.91 3.17
CA VAL A 65 -13.52 -4.28 2.13
C VAL A 65 -12.86 -3.01 2.66
N VAL A 66 -13.62 -2.12 3.32
CA VAL A 66 -13.08 -0.90 3.92
C VAL A 66 -12.05 -1.22 5.00
N ALA A 67 -12.30 -2.20 5.86
CA ALA A 67 -11.34 -2.62 6.88
C ALA A 67 -10.06 -3.23 6.27
N ALA A 68 -10.22 -4.04 5.22
CA ALA A 68 -9.11 -4.65 4.49
C ALA A 68 -8.24 -3.59 3.78
N VAL A 69 -8.87 -2.65 3.08
CA VAL A 69 -8.18 -1.53 2.42
C VAL A 69 -7.50 -0.63 3.45
N SER A 70 -8.16 -0.33 4.58
CA SER A 70 -7.55 0.45 5.66
C SER A 70 -6.29 -0.21 6.19
N SER A 71 -6.34 -1.50 6.47
CA SER A 71 -5.18 -2.28 6.93
C SER A 71 -4.05 -2.26 5.89
N LEU A 72 -4.38 -2.48 4.62
CA LEU A 72 -3.44 -2.47 3.51
C LEU A 72 -2.73 -1.11 3.38
N LEU A 73 -3.48 0.00 3.37
CA LEU A 73 -2.93 1.35 3.26
C LEU A 73 -2.06 1.72 4.48
N THR A 74 -2.47 1.30 5.69
CA THR A 74 -1.70 1.52 6.92
C THR A 74 -0.35 0.79 6.87
N ASN A 75 -0.36 -0.48 6.47
CA ASN A 75 0.86 -1.28 6.36
C ASN A 75 1.78 -0.71 5.27
N THR A 76 1.24 -0.37 4.11
CA THR A 76 2.00 0.24 3.00
C THR A 76 2.58 1.61 3.39
N SER A 77 1.83 2.45 4.11
CA SER A 77 2.35 3.73 4.64
C SER A 77 3.52 3.53 5.59
N SER A 78 3.44 2.51 6.46
CA SER A 78 4.54 2.17 7.38
C SER A 78 5.78 1.69 6.64
N GLU A 79 5.59 0.87 5.60
CA GLU A 79 6.66 0.38 4.73
C GLU A 79 7.35 1.53 3.99
N ILE A 80 6.59 2.44 3.39
CA ILE A 80 7.11 3.62 2.69
C ILE A 80 7.90 4.52 3.65
N ARG A 81 7.42 4.74 4.89
CA ARG A 81 8.18 5.48 5.90
C ARG A 81 9.48 4.79 6.29
N SER A 82 9.50 3.46 6.36
CA SER A 82 10.72 2.68 6.61
C SER A 82 11.74 2.86 5.48
N TYR A 83 11.29 2.83 4.23
CA TYR A 83 12.16 3.12 3.08
C TYR A 83 12.69 4.55 3.12
N ALA A 84 11.84 5.52 3.48
CA ALA A 84 12.24 6.91 3.64
C ALA A 84 13.33 7.09 4.70
N LYS A 85 13.16 6.43 5.84
CA LYS A 85 14.20 6.43 6.88
C LYS A 85 15.51 5.84 6.36
N SER A 86 15.47 4.77 5.59
CA SER A 86 16.65 4.18 4.96
C SER A 86 17.35 5.15 4.00
N VAL A 87 16.59 6.02 3.31
CA VAL A 87 17.19 7.09 2.47
C VAL A 87 17.87 8.14 3.35
N GLN A 88 17.22 8.60 4.42
CA GLN A 88 17.81 9.56 5.36
C GLN A 88 19.07 9.03 6.04
N ASP A 89 19.07 7.75 6.42
CA ASP A 89 20.20 7.07 7.04
C ASP A 89 21.33 6.77 6.00
N GLY A 90 21.09 7.02 4.71
CA GLY A 90 22.04 6.77 3.62
C GLY A 90 22.24 5.29 3.29
N THR A 91 21.36 4.41 3.75
CA THR A 91 21.39 2.95 3.44
C THR A 91 20.63 2.61 2.16
N LEU A 92 19.78 3.52 1.70
CA LEU A 92 19.02 3.43 0.44
C LEU A 92 19.26 4.74 -0.35
N SER A 93 19.45 4.65 -1.66
CA SER A 93 19.48 5.83 -2.52
C SER A 93 18.08 6.28 -2.92
N LEU A 94 17.91 7.55 -3.34
CA LEU A 94 16.63 8.03 -3.88
C LEU A 94 16.16 7.21 -5.11
N PRO A 95 17.02 6.86 -6.09
CA PRO A 95 16.65 5.92 -7.14
C PRO A 95 16.21 4.54 -6.62
N GLY A 96 16.87 4.04 -5.56
CA GLY A 96 16.46 2.78 -4.91
C GLY A 96 15.10 2.88 -4.21
N PHE A 97 14.78 4.03 -3.62
CA PHE A 97 13.44 4.29 -3.07
C PHE A 97 12.35 4.22 -4.16
N LEU A 98 12.63 4.77 -5.35
CA LEU A 98 11.71 4.66 -6.48
C LEU A 98 11.53 3.21 -6.97
N ASP A 99 12.57 2.37 -6.88
CA ASP A 99 12.43 0.94 -7.15
C ASP A 99 11.47 0.27 -6.15
N ARG A 100 11.58 0.59 -4.85
CA ARG A 100 10.66 0.09 -3.83
C ARG A 100 9.23 0.57 -4.04
N LEU A 101 9.04 1.82 -4.43
CA LEU A 101 7.70 2.30 -4.80
C LEU A 101 7.16 1.53 -6.01
N TRP A 102 7.99 1.27 -7.03
CA TRP A 102 7.57 0.47 -8.18
C TRP A 102 7.14 -0.95 -7.79
N GLU A 103 7.88 -1.62 -6.90
CA GLU A 103 7.50 -2.95 -6.38
C GLU A 103 6.09 -2.92 -5.74
N LEU A 104 5.74 -1.86 -5.02
CA LEU A 104 4.39 -1.68 -4.46
C LEU A 104 3.34 -1.45 -5.56
N PHE A 105 3.62 -0.58 -6.53
CA PHE A 105 2.67 -0.24 -7.60
C PHE A 105 2.56 -1.28 -8.72
N SER A 106 3.45 -2.24 -8.79
CA SER A 106 3.36 -3.41 -9.69
C SER A 106 2.89 -4.68 -8.98
N GLY A 107 2.65 -4.62 -7.68
CA GLY A 107 2.31 -5.76 -6.84
C GLY A 107 0.86 -5.80 -6.37
N PRO A 108 0.55 -6.73 -5.45
CA PRO A 108 -0.78 -6.98 -4.91
C PRO A 108 -1.46 -5.74 -4.30
N PHE A 109 -0.69 -4.87 -3.65
CA PHE A 109 -1.18 -3.60 -3.11
C PHE A 109 -1.95 -2.79 -4.15
N PHE A 110 -1.34 -2.61 -5.32
CA PHE A 110 -1.94 -1.80 -6.37
C PHE A 110 -3.14 -2.48 -7.01
N MET A 111 -3.10 -3.80 -7.20
CA MET A 111 -4.22 -4.56 -7.77
C MET A 111 -5.47 -4.44 -6.90
N VAL A 112 -5.36 -4.64 -5.59
CA VAL A 112 -6.47 -4.42 -4.65
C VAL A 112 -6.96 -2.97 -4.71
N THR A 113 -6.04 -1.99 -4.78
CA THR A 113 -6.39 -0.56 -4.88
C THR A 113 -7.17 -0.27 -6.16
N LEU A 114 -6.77 -0.82 -7.30
CA LEU A 114 -7.43 -0.64 -8.59
C LEU A 114 -8.86 -1.21 -8.59
N GLU A 115 -9.06 -2.39 -8.02
CA GLU A 115 -10.35 -3.08 -7.93
C GLU A 115 -11.39 -2.26 -7.19
N HIS A 116 -11.10 -1.80 -5.97
CA HIS A 116 -12.09 -1.05 -5.21
C HIS A 116 -12.22 0.42 -5.66
N LEU A 117 -11.19 1.00 -6.29
CA LEU A 117 -11.31 2.29 -6.94
C LEU A 117 -12.38 2.24 -8.05
N THR A 118 -12.32 1.20 -8.88
CA THR A 118 -13.30 0.97 -9.95
C THR A 118 -14.70 0.70 -9.39
N ALA A 119 -14.82 -0.14 -8.35
CA ALA A 119 -16.09 -0.46 -7.68
C ALA A 119 -16.72 0.80 -7.05
N SER A 120 -15.94 1.69 -6.47
CA SER A 120 -16.41 2.92 -5.83
C SER A 120 -17.13 3.89 -6.79
N ARG A 121 -16.88 3.81 -8.10
CA ARG A 121 -17.56 4.64 -9.11
C ARG A 121 -19.09 4.43 -9.11
N HIS A 122 -19.53 3.23 -8.77
CA HIS A 122 -20.94 2.83 -8.79
C HIS A 122 -21.52 2.59 -7.38
N ASN A 123 -20.74 2.84 -6.32
CA ASN A 123 -21.16 2.71 -4.93
C ASN A 123 -20.77 3.98 -4.13
N PRO A 124 -21.70 4.98 -4.00
CA PRO A 124 -21.42 6.24 -3.32
C PRO A 124 -21.03 6.09 -1.84
N LEU A 125 -21.61 5.13 -1.12
CA LEU A 125 -21.29 4.88 0.28
C LEU A 125 -19.86 4.34 0.43
N LEU A 126 -19.50 3.36 -0.38
CA LEU A 126 -18.14 2.83 -0.43
C LEU A 126 -17.14 3.93 -0.80
N LYS A 127 -17.48 4.75 -1.82
CA LYS A 127 -16.65 5.88 -2.25
C LYS A 127 -16.35 6.85 -1.09
N THR A 128 -17.37 7.27 -0.34
CA THR A 128 -17.20 8.21 0.77
C THR A 128 -16.23 7.67 1.81
N ARG A 129 -16.33 6.39 2.15
CA ARG A 129 -15.42 5.74 3.13
C ARG A 129 -13.99 5.61 2.61
N LEU A 130 -13.82 5.23 1.35
CA LEU A 130 -12.50 5.05 0.73
C LEU A 130 -11.77 6.38 0.50
N VAL A 131 -12.48 7.47 0.19
CA VAL A 131 -11.88 8.81 0.02
C VAL A 131 -11.15 9.25 1.29
N LEU A 132 -11.71 9.00 2.47
CA LEU A 132 -11.05 9.35 3.74
C LEU A 132 -9.74 8.57 3.92
N LEU A 133 -9.76 7.27 3.70
CA LEU A 133 -8.57 6.41 3.79
C LEU A 133 -7.49 6.82 2.79
N THR A 134 -7.88 7.10 1.55
CA THR A 134 -6.97 7.52 0.48
C THR A 134 -6.33 8.87 0.79
N ARG A 135 -7.08 9.81 1.36
CA ARG A 135 -6.54 11.11 1.76
C ARG A 135 -5.46 10.98 2.84
N ASP A 136 -5.67 10.13 3.84
CA ASP A 136 -4.68 9.91 4.90
C ASP A 136 -3.43 9.20 4.37
N PHE A 137 -3.58 8.28 3.42
CA PHE A 137 -2.47 7.66 2.71
C PHE A 137 -1.67 8.67 1.87
N HIS A 138 -2.34 9.56 1.12
CA HIS A 138 -1.66 10.62 0.35
C HIS A 138 -0.90 11.57 1.25
N ARG A 139 -1.50 11.99 2.38
CA ARG A 139 -0.81 12.82 3.37
C ARG A 139 0.48 12.16 3.88
N ALA A 140 0.44 10.87 4.18
CA ALA A 140 1.63 10.12 4.60
C ALA A 140 2.72 10.08 3.52
N LEU A 141 2.34 10.00 2.24
CA LEU A 141 3.27 10.09 1.11
C LEU A 141 3.90 11.49 1.00
N ASP A 142 3.09 12.54 1.11
CA ASP A 142 3.55 13.94 1.04
C ASP A 142 4.55 14.24 2.17
N GLU A 143 4.24 13.84 3.41
CA GLU A 143 5.13 13.97 4.56
C GLU A 143 6.45 13.20 4.35
N THR A 144 6.36 11.98 3.85
CA THR A 144 7.52 11.15 3.55
C THR A 144 8.40 11.78 2.48
N TRP A 145 7.80 12.25 1.39
CA TRP A 145 8.52 12.91 0.30
C TRP A 145 9.22 14.18 0.77
N SER A 146 8.49 15.03 1.51
CA SER A 146 9.05 16.27 2.06
C SER A 146 10.25 16.02 2.97
N SER A 147 10.32 14.87 3.64
CA SER A 147 11.42 14.52 4.53
C SER A 147 12.76 14.26 3.82
N PHE A 148 12.76 14.07 2.50
CA PHE A 148 14.00 13.88 1.73
C PHE A 148 14.75 15.17 1.43
N PHE A 149 14.11 16.33 1.64
CA PHE A 149 14.64 17.61 1.21
C PHE A 149 15.06 18.47 2.40
N THR A 150 16.15 19.20 2.22
CA THR A 150 16.56 20.24 3.16
C THR A 150 15.65 21.47 3.04
N THR A 151 15.69 22.37 4.03
CA THR A 151 14.92 23.63 3.99
C THR A 151 15.18 24.47 2.73
N LYS A 152 16.40 24.40 2.16
CA LYS A 152 16.75 25.07 0.90
C LYS A 152 16.09 24.42 -0.32
N GLU A 153 16.07 23.10 -0.35
CA GLU A 153 15.50 22.29 -1.43
C GLU A 153 13.97 22.31 -1.39
N LEU A 154 13.36 22.36 -0.18
CA LEU A 154 11.90 22.52 -0.01
C LEU A 154 11.34 23.82 -0.59
N GLN A 155 12.19 24.82 -0.82
CA GLN A 155 11.79 26.06 -1.49
C GLN A 155 11.80 25.95 -3.03
N HIS A 156 12.17 24.76 -3.58
CA HIS A 156 12.11 24.56 -5.02
C HIS A 156 10.65 24.47 -5.48
N PRO A 157 10.17 25.43 -6.31
CA PRO A 157 8.82 25.39 -6.83
C PRO A 157 8.64 24.14 -7.67
N GLY A 158 7.71 23.27 -7.29
CA GLY A 158 7.37 22.09 -8.06
C GLY A 158 7.68 20.73 -7.41
N LEU A 159 8.27 20.68 -6.21
CA LEU A 159 8.53 19.41 -5.51
C LEU A 159 7.27 18.57 -5.30
N GLU A 160 6.15 19.18 -4.93
CA GLU A 160 4.85 18.51 -4.83
C GLU A 160 4.39 17.98 -6.20
N THR A 161 4.59 18.78 -7.25
CA THR A 161 4.28 18.36 -8.63
C THR A 161 5.12 17.17 -9.05
N VAL A 162 6.40 17.14 -8.69
CA VAL A 162 7.32 16.02 -8.99
C VAL A 162 6.86 14.73 -8.31
N LEU A 163 6.44 14.80 -7.03
CA LEU A 163 5.87 13.64 -6.34
C LEU A 163 4.61 13.15 -7.04
N ASN A 164 3.67 14.05 -7.29
CA ASN A 164 2.40 13.70 -7.93
C ASN A 164 2.60 13.12 -9.33
N ALA A 165 3.51 13.68 -10.12
CA ALA A 165 3.88 13.14 -11.43
C ALA A 165 4.49 11.73 -11.32
N THR A 166 5.35 11.50 -10.33
CA THR A 166 5.93 10.18 -10.04
C THR A 166 4.84 9.16 -9.70
N LEU A 167 3.91 9.52 -8.81
CA LEU A 167 2.80 8.63 -8.43
C LEU A 167 1.86 8.36 -9.61
N CYS A 168 1.59 9.37 -10.46
CA CYS A 168 0.80 9.17 -11.68
C CYS A 168 1.49 8.22 -12.66
N LEU A 169 2.81 8.36 -12.85
CA LEU A 169 3.58 7.46 -13.71
C LEU A 169 3.54 6.03 -13.17
N LEU A 170 3.85 5.82 -11.89
CA LEU A 170 3.87 4.48 -11.28
C LEU A 170 2.49 3.81 -11.34
N ARG A 171 1.41 4.56 -11.08
CA ARG A 171 0.03 4.07 -11.22
C ARG A 171 -0.30 3.69 -12.67
N GLY A 172 0.07 4.55 -13.63
CA GLY A 172 -0.13 4.27 -15.04
C GLY A 172 0.63 3.03 -15.52
N MET A 173 1.88 2.88 -15.09
CA MET A 173 2.67 1.68 -15.35
C MET A 173 2.04 0.45 -14.70
N GLY A 174 1.60 0.55 -13.43
CA GLY A 174 0.94 -0.53 -12.71
C GLY A 174 -0.36 -1.00 -13.38
N VAL A 175 -1.20 -0.07 -13.89
CA VAL A 175 -2.38 -0.45 -14.69
C VAL A 175 -1.99 -1.22 -15.95
N GLN A 176 -0.90 -0.81 -16.61
CA GLN A 176 -0.46 -1.47 -17.84
C GLN A 176 0.06 -2.89 -17.61
N THR A 177 0.53 -3.24 -16.41
CA THR A 177 1.01 -4.62 -16.13
C THR A 177 -0.09 -5.66 -16.30
N VAL A 178 -1.37 -5.28 -16.17
CA VAL A 178 -2.52 -6.17 -16.38
C VAL A 178 -2.58 -6.71 -17.82
N LEU A 179 -2.15 -5.91 -18.79
CA LEU A 179 -2.24 -6.25 -20.22
C LEU A 179 -0.87 -6.47 -20.87
N ARG A 180 0.20 -6.04 -20.24
CA ARG A 180 1.56 -6.12 -20.77
C ARG A 180 2.53 -6.70 -19.75
N ASP A 181 2.83 -7.97 -19.91
CA ASP A 181 3.87 -8.65 -19.12
C ASP A 181 5.25 -8.46 -19.78
N ASP A 182 5.87 -7.29 -19.55
CA ASP A 182 7.20 -6.94 -20.06
C ASP A 182 8.00 -6.18 -18.98
N PRO A 183 8.59 -6.91 -18.02
CA PRO A 183 9.38 -6.30 -16.95
C PRO A 183 10.53 -5.42 -17.45
N ALA A 184 11.14 -5.77 -18.59
CA ALA A 184 12.22 -4.99 -19.18
C ALA A 184 11.75 -3.62 -19.69
N TYR A 185 10.53 -3.55 -20.22
CA TYR A 185 9.91 -2.30 -20.61
C TYR A 185 9.71 -1.36 -19.42
N TYR A 186 9.13 -1.84 -18.34
CA TYR A 186 8.89 -1.03 -17.12
C TYR A 186 10.20 -0.60 -16.46
N LYS A 187 11.21 -1.47 -16.46
CA LYS A 187 12.55 -1.12 -15.98
C LYS A 187 13.16 0.05 -16.76
N ARG A 188 13.01 0.07 -18.10
CA ARG A 188 13.49 1.18 -18.94
C ARG A 188 12.73 2.48 -18.66
N LEU A 189 11.39 2.42 -18.52
CA LEU A 189 10.58 3.60 -18.18
C LEU A 189 10.96 4.17 -16.81
N LEU A 190 11.15 3.31 -15.83
CA LEU A 190 11.54 3.73 -14.49
C LEU A 190 12.95 4.34 -14.48
N ALA A 191 13.89 3.76 -15.22
CA ALA A 191 15.24 4.31 -15.37
C ALA A 191 15.22 5.71 -15.98
N PHE A 192 14.49 5.88 -17.09
CA PHE A 192 14.28 7.18 -17.71
C PHE A 192 13.69 8.22 -16.74
N TRP A 193 12.68 7.82 -15.96
CA TRP A 193 12.07 8.74 -14.99
C TRP A 193 13.03 9.13 -13.87
N LYS A 194 13.86 8.21 -13.39
CA LYS A 194 14.91 8.49 -12.40
C LYS A 194 15.89 9.52 -12.91
N ASP A 195 16.33 9.41 -14.15
CA ASP A 195 17.23 10.37 -14.78
C ASP A 195 16.58 11.76 -14.91
N VAL A 196 15.30 11.82 -15.30
CA VAL A 196 14.53 13.07 -15.34
C VAL A 196 14.46 13.71 -13.96
N LEU A 197 14.15 12.93 -12.91
CA LEU A 197 14.07 13.43 -11.55
C LEU A 197 15.40 14.01 -11.07
N ILE A 198 16.49 13.29 -11.23
CA ILE A 198 17.83 13.72 -10.81
C ILE A 198 18.21 15.01 -11.57
N THR A 199 17.99 15.06 -12.86
CA THR A 199 18.32 16.22 -13.71
C THR A 199 17.48 17.45 -13.34
N HIS A 200 16.18 17.24 -13.07
CA HIS A 200 15.26 18.35 -12.77
C HIS A 200 15.43 18.90 -11.35
N THR A 201 15.67 18.03 -10.38
CA THR A 201 15.76 18.43 -8.97
C THR A 201 17.18 18.68 -8.48
N GLY A 202 18.20 18.21 -9.21
CA GLY A 202 19.60 18.25 -8.79
C GLY A 202 19.90 17.38 -7.56
N ILE A 203 18.93 16.60 -7.09
CA ILE A 203 19.04 15.85 -5.84
C ILE A 203 19.66 14.49 -6.11
N THR A 204 20.88 14.30 -5.64
CA THR A 204 21.61 13.03 -5.67
C THR A 204 21.87 12.54 -4.26
N HIS A 205 20.86 11.95 -3.60
CA HIS A 205 21.10 11.19 -2.38
C HIS A 205 21.80 9.87 -2.75
N LYS A 206 23.14 9.87 -2.73
CA LYS A 206 23.93 8.65 -2.88
C LYS A 206 23.87 7.87 -1.58
N ALA A 207 23.59 6.57 -1.65
CA ALA A 207 23.78 5.69 -0.50
C ALA A 207 25.25 5.78 -0.05
N LYS A 208 25.48 5.88 1.28
CA LYS A 208 26.83 5.81 1.82
C LYS A 208 27.42 4.44 1.49
N GLU A 209 28.53 4.41 0.75
CA GLU A 209 29.29 3.18 0.60
C GLU A 209 29.70 2.70 2.00
N ARG A 210 29.29 1.49 2.36
CA ARG A 210 29.78 0.85 3.58
C ARG A 210 31.31 0.69 3.41
N GLN A 211 32.08 1.52 4.11
CA GLN A 211 33.50 1.23 4.29
C GLN A 211 33.58 -0.14 4.98
N ARG A 212 34.15 -1.10 4.24
CA ARG A 212 34.50 -2.43 4.75
C ARG A 212 35.73 -2.34 5.65
#